data_430c4331508094dddd857c7bab577a4b
#
_entry.id   430c4331508094dddd857c7bab577a4b
#
_cell.length_a   1.000
_cell.length_b   1.000
_cell.length_c   1.000
_cell.angle_alpha   90.00
_cell.angle_beta   90.00
_cell.angle_gamma   90.00
#
_symmetry.space_group_name_H-M   'P 1'
#
loop_
_entity.id
_entity.type
_entity.pdbx_description
1 polymer ?
#
loop_
_entity_poly.entity_id
_entity_poly.type
_entity_poly.pdbx_seq_one_letter_code
_entity_poly.pdbx_strand_id
1 'polypeptide(L)'
;MLRKTDKPDAPAVPHFHGHRERLRARFLAGGSAALADYELLELVLFRALPRRDVKPLAKALLEKFGSFPEVIAASPQRLAEVPGLGDAAITELKVVQAAAERLARDQVRSRPVLSSWSALIDYCRGPPWRSPTRSSSASCFSTSATA
;
A
#
# COMPACT_ATOMS: atom_id res chain seq x y z
N MET A 1 13.23 58.13 -19.57
CA MET A 1 13.41 57.39 -18.29
C MET A 1 12.14 56.61 -18.02
N LEU A 2 12.10 55.32 -18.40
CA LEU A 2 10.95 54.43 -18.17
C LEU A 2 11.21 53.71 -16.83
N ARG A 3 10.28 53.89 -15.87
CA ARG A 3 10.27 53.18 -14.60
C ARG A 3 9.85 51.75 -14.85
N LYS A 4 10.75 50.82 -14.53
CA LYS A 4 10.51 49.39 -14.49
C LYS A 4 9.50 49.13 -13.37
N THR A 5 8.25 48.72 -13.73
CA THR A 5 7.24 48.34 -12.76
C THR A 5 7.64 46.99 -12.18
N ASP A 6 8.09 47.00 -10.93
CA ASP A 6 8.21 45.79 -10.12
C ASP A 6 6.85 45.13 -10.01
N LYS A 7 6.75 43.93 -10.62
CA LYS A 7 5.63 43.01 -10.45
C LYS A 7 5.75 42.41 -9.04
N PRO A 8 4.75 42.52 -8.16
CA PRO A 8 4.82 41.89 -6.86
C PRO A 8 4.93 40.38 -7.05
N ASP A 9 5.98 39.79 -6.47
CA ASP A 9 6.19 38.34 -6.37
C ASP A 9 4.94 37.71 -5.74
N ALA A 10 4.20 36.94 -6.53
CA ALA A 10 3.14 36.09 -6.01
C ALA A 10 3.78 35.10 -5.02
N PRO A 11 3.18 34.85 -3.85
CA PRO A 11 3.73 33.93 -2.87
C PRO A 11 3.95 32.58 -3.55
N ALA A 12 5.21 32.13 -3.58
CA ALA A 12 5.60 30.85 -4.18
C ALA A 12 4.77 29.74 -3.50
N VAL A 13 3.84 29.13 -4.25
CA VAL A 13 3.06 27.98 -3.77
C VAL A 13 4.06 26.88 -3.42
N PRO A 14 4.11 26.40 -2.19
CA PRO A 14 5.10 25.42 -1.78
C PRO A 14 5.03 24.20 -2.69
N HIS A 15 6.14 23.80 -3.30
CA HIS A 15 6.25 22.70 -4.27
C HIS A 15 5.69 21.35 -3.78
N PHE A 16 5.50 21.19 -2.47
CA PHE A 16 4.94 19.97 -1.88
C PHE A 16 3.42 19.80 -2.06
N HIS A 17 2.62 20.86 -2.35
CA HIS A 17 1.19 20.71 -2.58
C HIS A 17 0.90 19.85 -3.82
N GLY A 18 1.48 20.17 -4.96
CA GLY A 18 1.30 19.36 -6.17
C GLY A 18 1.93 17.95 -6.07
N HIS A 19 2.96 17.78 -5.25
CA HIS A 19 3.55 16.46 -4.99
C HIS A 19 2.58 15.54 -4.24
N ARG A 20 1.92 16.02 -3.19
CA ARG A 20 0.95 15.23 -2.40
C ARG A 20 -0.24 14.74 -3.24
N GLU A 21 -0.77 15.61 -4.10
CA GLU A 21 -1.87 15.24 -4.99
C GLU A 21 -1.45 14.19 -6.02
N ARG A 22 -0.29 14.37 -6.66
CA ARG A 22 0.25 13.38 -7.61
C ARG A 22 0.52 12.04 -6.95
N LEU A 23 1.04 12.03 -5.72
CA LEU A 23 1.32 10.79 -5.00
C LEU A 23 0.04 10.05 -4.63
N ARG A 24 -1.00 10.76 -4.18
CA ARG A 24 -2.33 10.19 -3.94
C ARG A 24 -2.95 9.61 -5.22
N ALA A 25 -2.88 10.36 -6.33
CA ALA A 25 -3.40 9.91 -7.61
C ALA A 25 -2.68 8.62 -8.09
N ARG A 26 -1.36 8.55 -7.98
CA ARG A 26 -0.59 7.34 -8.29
C ARG A 26 -0.99 6.15 -7.42
N PHE A 27 -1.18 6.36 -6.12
CA PHE A 27 -1.62 5.32 -5.21
C PHE A 27 -3.03 4.80 -5.57
N LEU A 28 -3.97 5.70 -5.86
CA LEU A 28 -5.34 5.31 -6.23
C LEU A 28 -5.40 4.59 -7.58
N ALA A 29 -4.53 4.93 -8.53
CA ALA A 29 -4.49 4.32 -9.85
C ALA A 29 -3.78 2.96 -9.87
N GLY A 30 -2.70 2.80 -9.11
CA GLY A 30 -1.83 1.62 -9.20
C GLY A 30 -1.64 0.85 -7.89
N GLY A 31 -2.29 1.25 -6.80
CA GLY A 31 -2.18 0.62 -5.48
C GLY A 31 -0.77 0.73 -4.87
N SER A 32 -0.50 -0.14 -3.91
CA SER A 32 0.79 -0.14 -3.18
C SER A 32 1.98 -0.51 -4.09
N ALA A 33 1.76 -1.30 -5.13
CA ALA A 33 2.82 -1.72 -6.06
C ALA A 33 3.37 -0.56 -6.92
N ALA A 34 2.61 0.54 -7.06
CA ALA A 34 3.02 1.71 -7.83
C ALA A 34 3.92 2.67 -7.06
N LEU A 35 4.12 2.45 -5.76
CA LEU A 35 4.87 3.32 -4.86
C LEU A 35 6.03 2.59 -4.19
N ALA A 36 7.12 3.32 -3.98
CA ALA A 36 8.21 2.86 -3.13
C ALA A 36 7.85 3.01 -1.64
N ASP A 37 8.54 2.28 -0.76
CA ASP A 37 8.29 2.29 0.68
C ASP A 37 8.33 3.70 1.30
N TYR A 38 9.26 4.55 0.87
CA TYR A 38 9.32 5.93 1.38
C TYR A 38 8.11 6.77 0.92
N GLU A 39 7.57 6.51 -0.27
CA GLU A 39 6.37 7.18 -0.78
C GLU A 39 5.10 6.74 -0.03
N LEU A 40 5.02 5.47 0.35
CA LEU A 40 3.95 4.97 1.22
C LEU A 40 4.01 5.63 2.61
N LEU A 41 5.22 5.76 3.18
CA LEU A 41 5.41 6.50 4.44
C LEU A 41 5.01 7.96 4.31
N GLU A 42 5.38 8.63 3.21
CA GLU A 42 4.95 10.01 2.96
C GLU A 42 3.42 10.13 2.99
N LEU A 43 2.70 9.20 2.34
CA LEU A 43 1.22 9.21 2.33
C LEU A 43 0.61 9.13 3.73
N VAL A 44 1.15 8.27 4.59
CA VAL A 44 0.70 8.13 5.99
C VAL A 44 1.01 9.41 6.77
N LEU A 45 2.23 9.93 6.65
CA LEU A 45 2.70 11.11 7.39
C LEU A 45 2.02 12.41 6.94
N PHE A 46 1.47 12.50 5.72
CA PHE A 46 0.78 13.69 5.24
C PHE A 46 -0.41 14.10 6.10
N ARG A 47 -1.07 13.16 6.78
CA ARG A 47 -2.19 13.46 7.68
C ARG A 47 -1.73 14.15 8.95
N ALA A 48 -0.67 13.63 9.55
CA ALA A 48 -0.12 14.16 10.80
C ALA A 48 0.67 15.45 10.60
N LEU A 49 1.31 15.61 9.43
CA LEU A 49 2.23 16.72 9.14
C LEU A 49 1.81 17.48 7.86
N PRO A 50 0.68 18.22 7.89
CA PRO A 50 0.09 18.81 6.68
C PRO A 50 0.94 19.93 6.06
N ARG A 51 1.76 20.63 6.86
CA ARG A 51 2.52 21.82 6.44
C ARG A 51 4.02 21.59 6.34
N ARG A 52 4.52 20.36 6.56
CA ARG A 52 5.95 20.02 6.49
C ARG A 52 6.26 19.19 5.26
N ASP A 53 7.49 19.33 4.78
CA ASP A 53 8.08 18.34 3.89
C ASP A 53 8.38 17.08 4.71
N VAL A 54 7.71 15.98 4.36
CA VAL A 54 7.83 14.69 5.06
C VAL A 54 8.83 13.75 4.39
N LYS A 55 9.31 14.09 3.19
CA LYS A 55 10.22 13.24 2.42
C LYS A 55 11.54 12.94 3.15
N PRO A 56 12.23 13.95 3.76
CA PRO A 56 13.42 13.67 4.56
C PRO A 56 13.13 12.77 5.76
N LEU A 57 11.96 12.98 6.41
CA LEU A 57 11.56 12.19 7.56
C LEU A 57 11.26 10.74 7.18
N ALA A 58 10.55 10.52 6.06
CA ALA A 58 10.27 9.17 5.55
C ALA A 58 11.56 8.40 5.22
N LYS A 59 12.54 9.08 4.62
CA LYS A 59 13.85 8.48 4.35
C LYS A 59 14.62 8.14 5.62
N ALA A 60 14.65 9.04 6.60
CA ALA A 60 15.32 8.80 7.89
C ALA A 60 14.68 7.63 8.66
N LEU A 61 13.35 7.45 8.56
CA LEU A 61 12.66 6.31 9.13
C LEU A 61 13.10 5.00 8.46
N LEU A 62 13.17 4.95 7.14
CA LEU A 62 13.64 3.76 6.43
C LEU A 62 15.12 3.47 6.68
N GLU A 63 15.94 4.50 6.78
CA GLU A 63 17.37 4.34 7.11
C GLU A 63 17.54 3.74 8.52
N LYS A 64 16.71 4.16 9.49
CA LYS A 64 16.80 3.67 10.88
C LYS A 64 16.19 2.28 11.07
N PHE A 65 15.09 1.96 10.39
CA PHE A 65 14.30 0.75 10.63
C PHE A 65 14.42 -0.29 9.51
N GLY A 66 14.82 0.09 8.31
CA GLY A 66 15.08 -0.79 7.15
C GLY A 66 13.95 -0.76 6.12
N SER A 67 12.73 -1.12 6.49
CA SER A 67 11.60 -1.26 5.56
C SER A 67 10.31 -0.64 6.09
N PHE A 68 9.33 -0.42 5.21
CA PHE A 68 8.01 0.09 5.60
C PHE A 68 7.32 -0.78 6.67
N PRO A 69 7.26 -2.13 6.55
CA PRO A 69 6.69 -2.96 7.60
C PRO A 69 7.40 -2.83 8.95
N GLU A 70 8.73 -2.71 8.96
CA GLU A 70 9.51 -2.54 10.18
C GLU A 70 9.27 -1.20 10.86
N VAL A 71 9.09 -0.12 10.10
CA VAL A 71 8.67 1.19 10.64
C VAL A 71 7.30 1.07 11.29
N ILE A 72 6.33 0.42 10.63
CA ILE A 72 4.97 0.25 11.16
C ILE A 72 4.98 -0.62 12.42
N ALA A 73 5.78 -1.68 12.47
CA ALA A 73 5.89 -2.61 13.60
C ALA A 73 6.71 -2.04 14.78
N ALA A 74 7.54 -1.01 14.56
CA ALA A 74 8.40 -0.44 15.58
C ALA A 74 7.60 0.09 16.79
N SER A 75 8.14 -0.03 18.00
CA SER A 75 7.47 0.47 19.20
C SER A 75 7.36 2.00 19.20
N PRO A 76 6.33 2.58 19.86
CA PRO A 76 6.17 4.03 19.94
C PRO A 76 7.40 4.74 20.53
N GLN A 77 8.08 4.11 21.50
CA GLN A 77 9.28 4.64 22.12
C GLN A 77 10.44 4.77 21.12
N ARG A 78 10.68 3.74 20.30
CA ARG A 78 11.71 3.77 19.27
C ARG A 78 11.37 4.76 18.13
N LEU A 79 10.10 4.93 17.81
CA LEU A 79 9.65 5.93 16.85
C LEU A 79 9.87 7.35 17.39
N ALA A 80 9.62 7.60 18.68
CA ALA A 80 9.84 8.90 19.32
C ALA A 80 11.31 9.36 19.34
N GLU A 81 12.25 8.43 19.20
CA GLU A 81 13.68 8.76 19.06
C GLU A 81 14.02 9.44 17.73
N VAL A 82 13.12 9.38 16.72
CA VAL A 82 13.36 10.00 15.41
C VAL A 82 13.01 11.49 15.48
N PRO A 83 13.99 12.39 15.28
CA PRO A 83 13.74 13.81 15.37
C PRO A 83 12.73 14.27 14.32
N GLY A 84 11.72 15.00 14.79
CA GLY A 84 10.65 15.51 13.92
C GLY A 84 9.43 14.60 13.77
N LEU A 85 9.45 13.39 14.35
CA LEU A 85 8.29 12.50 14.44
C LEU A 85 7.55 12.80 15.77
N GLY A 86 6.45 13.55 15.69
CA GLY A 86 5.62 13.84 16.85
C GLY A 86 4.57 12.76 17.14
N ASP A 87 3.90 12.86 18.28
CA ASP A 87 2.89 11.89 18.74
C ASP A 87 1.76 11.65 17.73
N ALA A 88 1.32 12.70 17.02
CA ALA A 88 0.32 12.57 15.98
C ALA A 88 0.79 11.65 14.84
N ALA A 89 2.05 11.77 14.41
CA ALA A 89 2.61 10.92 13.37
C ALA A 89 2.80 9.47 13.84
N ILE A 90 3.23 9.29 15.09
CA ILE A 90 3.34 7.97 15.73
C ILE A 90 1.96 7.31 15.78
N THR A 91 0.93 8.06 16.17
CA THR A 91 -0.45 7.57 16.22
C THR A 91 -0.94 7.10 14.86
N GLU A 92 -0.71 7.86 13.79
CA GLU A 92 -1.10 7.45 12.42
C GLU A 92 -0.40 6.15 11.99
N LEU A 93 0.89 5.99 12.29
CA LEU A 93 1.61 4.74 12.02
C LEU A 93 1.01 3.56 12.81
N LYS A 94 0.64 3.76 14.07
CA LYS A 94 0.01 2.72 14.91
C LYS A 94 -1.42 2.39 14.49
N VAL A 95 -2.16 3.32 13.94
CA VAL A 95 -3.48 3.06 13.32
C VAL A 95 -3.33 2.14 12.10
N VAL A 96 -2.33 2.39 11.26
CA VAL A 96 -2.02 1.50 10.11
C VAL A 96 -1.65 0.09 10.59
N GLN A 97 -0.80 -0.03 11.62
CA GLN A 97 -0.47 -1.32 12.23
C GLN A 97 -1.72 -2.05 12.72
N ALA A 98 -2.56 -1.38 13.49
CA ALA A 98 -3.77 -1.97 14.05
C ALA A 98 -4.76 -2.41 12.96
N ALA A 99 -4.85 -1.67 11.86
CA ALA A 99 -5.66 -2.06 10.70
C ALA A 99 -5.11 -3.31 10.03
N ALA A 100 -3.80 -3.37 9.79
CA ALA A 100 -3.14 -4.53 9.19
C ALA A 100 -3.30 -5.80 10.05
N GLU A 101 -3.15 -5.68 11.37
CA GLU A 101 -3.35 -6.79 12.32
C GLU A 101 -4.80 -7.32 12.29
N ARG A 102 -5.78 -6.42 12.21
CA ARG A 102 -7.20 -6.84 12.12
C ARG A 102 -7.49 -7.58 10.83
N LEU A 103 -7.00 -7.05 9.70
CA LEU A 103 -7.15 -7.71 8.39
C LEU A 103 -6.48 -9.09 8.38
N ALA A 104 -5.27 -9.20 8.91
CA ALA A 104 -4.56 -10.48 9.00
C ALA A 104 -5.33 -11.51 9.86
N ARG A 105 -5.88 -11.10 11.00
CA ARG A 105 -6.70 -11.98 11.86
C ARG A 105 -7.96 -12.46 11.16
N ASP A 106 -8.63 -11.58 10.42
CA ASP A 106 -9.85 -11.93 9.70
C ASP A 106 -9.57 -12.91 8.55
N GLN A 107 -8.48 -12.70 7.81
CA GLN A 107 -8.02 -13.62 6.77
C GLN A 107 -7.69 -15.02 7.30
N VAL A 108 -7.11 -15.11 8.51
CA VAL A 108 -6.86 -16.40 9.17
C VAL A 108 -8.18 -17.08 9.58
N ARG A 109 -9.16 -16.32 10.05
CA ARG A 109 -10.48 -16.84 10.42
C ARG A 109 -11.30 -17.31 9.22
N SER A 110 -11.20 -16.62 8.10
CA SER A 110 -11.95 -16.92 6.88
C SER A 110 -11.32 -18.02 6.03
N ARG A 111 -10.06 -18.40 6.29
CA ARG A 111 -9.49 -19.59 5.67
C ARG A 111 -10.22 -20.81 6.26
N PRO A 112 -10.84 -21.66 5.43
CA PRO A 112 -11.34 -22.92 5.92
C PRO A 112 -10.13 -23.68 6.50
N VAL A 113 -10.07 -23.73 7.82
CA VAL A 113 -9.18 -24.66 8.48
C VAL A 113 -9.55 -26.00 7.85
N LEU A 114 -8.58 -26.80 7.39
CA LEU A 114 -8.81 -28.15 6.94
C LEU A 114 -9.42 -28.92 8.13
N SER A 115 -10.69 -28.68 8.39
CA SER A 115 -11.43 -29.16 9.57
C SER A 115 -11.88 -30.60 9.42
N SER A 116 -11.57 -31.22 8.28
CA SER A 116 -11.89 -32.61 7.99
C SER A 116 -10.58 -33.35 7.66
N TRP A 117 -10.37 -34.46 8.34
CA TRP A 117 -9.29 -35.40 8.07
C TRP A 117 -9.26 -35.85 6.61
N SER A 118 -10.40 -35.96 5.96
CA SER A 118 -10.54 -36.24 4.52
C SER A 118 -9.90 -35.15 3.64
N ALA A 119 -10.12 -33.87 3.94
CA ALA A 119 -9.53 -32.76 3.19
C ALA A 119 -7.99 -32.71 3.34
N LEU A 120 -7.46 -33.07 4.50
CA LEU A 120 -6.02 -33.21 4.73
C LEU A 120 -5.44 -34.37 3.91
N ILE A 121 -6.12 -35.53 3.89
CA ILE A 121 -5.70 -36.68 3.10
C ILE A 121 -5.76 -36.39 1.60
N ASP A 122 -6.79 -35.70 1.13
CA ASP A 122 -6.92 -35.30 -0.27
C ASP A 122 -5.82 -34.31 -0.69
N TYR A 123 -5.45 -33.38 0.19
CA TYR A 123 -4.29 -32.50 -0.02
C TYR A 123 -2.97 -33.28 -0.11
N CYS A 124 -2.78 -34.29 0.73
CA CYS A 124 -1.59 -35.13 0.72
C CYS A 124 -1.55 -36.13 -0.45
N ARG A 125 -2.70 -36.51 -1.00
CA ARG A 125 -2.80 -37.45 -2.13
C ARG A 125 -2.76 -36.78 -3.50
N GLY A 126 -3.10 -35.51 -3.59
CA GLY A 126 -3.07 -34.72 -4.83
C GLY A 126 -1.68 -34.15 -5.09
N PRO A 127 -1.07 -34.38 -6.26
CA PRO A 127 0.16 -33.67 -6.61
C PRO A 127 -0.13 -32.17 -6.75
N PRO A 128 0.66 -31.30 -6.11
CA PRO A 128 0.38 -29.86 -6.03
C PRO A 128 0.45 -29.10 -7.36
N TRP A 129 0.77 -29.78 -8.46
CA TRP A 129 0.92 -29.15 -9.80
C TRP A 129 -0.15 -29.53 -10.83
N ARG A 130 -1.16 -30.30 -10.48
CA ARG A 130 -2.28 -30.54 -11.41
C ARG A 130 -3.15 -29.31 -11.53
N SER A 131 -2.79 -28.45 -12.50
CA SER A 131 -3.69 -27.42 -13.00
C SER A 131 -4.99 -28.08 -13.50
N PRO A 132 -6.16 -27.51 -13.22
CA PRO A 132 -7.39 -27.97 -13.82
C PRO A 132 -7.29 -27.76 -15.34
N THR A 133 -7.21 -28.83 -16.11
CA THR A 133 -7.32 -28.78 -17.56
C THR A 133 -8.67 -28.20 -17.90
N ARG A 134 -8.66 -27.03 -18.53
CA ARG A 134 -9.82 -26.41 -19.16
C ARG A 134 -10.39 -27.41 -20.14
N SER A 135 -11.51 -28.02 -19.81
CA SER A 135 -12.31 -28.80 -20.72
C SER A 135 -12.90 -27.86 -21.79
N SER A 136 -12.30 -27.87 -22.98
CA SER A 136 -12.88 -27.27 -24.16
C SER A 136 -13.98 -28.21 -24.68
N SER A 137 -15.23 -27.92 -24.37
CA SER A 137 -16.37 -28.53 -25.05
C SER A 137 -16.49 -27.94 -26.44
N ALA A 138 -15.96 -28.67 -27.41
CA ALA A 138 -16.20 -28.42 -28.83
C ALA A 138 -17.65 -28.79 -29.13
N SER A 139 -18.49 -27.80 -29.39
CA SER A 139 -19.82 -27.99 -29.96
C SER A 139 -19.67 -28.38 -31.45
N CYS A 140 -19.93 -29.64 -31.76
CA CYS A 140 -20.16 -30.10 -33.12
C CYS A 140 -21.49 -29.54 -33.64
N PHE A 141 -21.42 -28.57 -34.52
CA PHE A 141 -22.56 -28.20 -35.38
C PHE A 141 -22.70 -29.25 -36.48
N SER A 142 -23.73 -30.07 -36.38
CA SER A 142 -24.17 -30.95 -37.47
C SER A 142 -25.13 -30.18 -38.37
N THR A 143 -24.68 -29.89 -39.59
CA THR A 143 -25.52 -29.36 -40.65
C THR A 143 -26.16 -30.52 -41.37
N SER A 144 -27.47 -30.72 -41.24
CA SER A 144 -28.25 -31.61 -42.09
C SER A 144 -28.90 -30.76 -43.19
N ALA A 145 -28.40 -30.91 -44.42
CA ALA A 145 -29.14 -30.52 -45.61
C ALA A 145 -30.01 -31.68 -46.07
N THR A 146 -31.26 -31.42 -46.38
CA THR A 146 -32.10 -32.32 -47.16
C THR A 146 -32.97 -31.50 -48.12
N ALA A 147 -32.79 -31.77 -49.37
CA ALA A 147 -33.62 -31.71 -50.54
C ALA A 147 -34.97 -30.98 -50.49
#